data_c2eb5546dcd3c7a370f1f3a34885ee5f
#
_entry.id   c2eb5546dcd3c7a370f1f3a34885ee5f
#
_cell.length_a   1.000
_cell.length_b   1.000
_cell.length_c   1.000
_cell.angle_alpha   90.00
_cell.angle_beta   90.00
_cell.angle_gamma   90.00
#
_symmetry.space_group_name_H-M   'P 1'
#
loop_
_entity.id
_entity.type
_entity.pdbx_description
1 polymer ?
#
loop_
_entity_poly.entity_id
_entity_poly.type
_entity_poly.pdbx_seq_one_letter_code
_entity_poly.pdbx_strand_id
1 'polypeptide(L)'
;MPSTVLVGAQWGDEGKGKITDLIASKFDYVVRYQGGNNAGHTVIHGDKKLALHLMPSGVMYENAIPVIGNGVVVDPGVLVKEMAMLETEGISCKNLKISCDAHVIMPYHKDLDGADEKSLGEHKIGTTKRGIGPCYQDKVARKGIRIQDLMDEKIFRLKVETALSQKNPILEKIYGLHTYTVEEICEEYLPYARILKPYMAETAHMLNNAVREGKSILFEGAQGTLLDIDHGTYPYVTSSSCCAGGAATGSGVGPVKIDRVLGIQKAYITRVGGGPFPTELTYAEDGGTGQDAEDGETLCQVGHEYGVTTGRKRRCGWFDAVIARYAADVNGLTDVALTKLDVLSAFDTIKVCVAYECRGKRYDYFPMQQSVLFHATPIYEELPGWKGEDITACRSFDELPDNAQKYVEYLERTVGVPISIVAVGPDRDQTIMRGWE
;
A
#
# COMPACT_ATOMS: atom_id res chain seq x y z
N MET A 1 -7.04 11.00 20.24
CA MET A 1 -7.60 10.30 19.07
C MET A 1 -7.54 8.81 19.30
N PRO A 2 -8.54 8.06 18.82
CA PRO A 2 -8.55 6.61 18.93
C PRO A 2 -7.54 5.94 18.01
N SER A 3 -7.43 4.61 18.10
CA SER A 3 -6.62 3.81 17.19
C SER A 3 -7.25 3.80 15.79
N THR A 4 -6.51 4.28 14.79
CA THR A 4 -7.00 4.41 13.41
C THR A 4 -6.17 3.54 12.48
N VAL A 5 -6.82 2.75 11.61
CA VAL A 5 -6.17 2.04 10.51
C VAL A 5 -6.40 2.82 9.21
N LEU A 6 -5.33 3.10 8.49
CA LEU A 6 -5.38 3.70 7.16
C LEU A 6 -5.07 2.61 6.12
N VAL A 7 -6.02 2.34 5.22
CA VAL A 7 -5.89 1.32 4.17
C VAL A 7 -6.12 1.89 2.78
N GLY A 8 -5.43 1.36 1.78
CA GLY A 8 -5.83 1.56 0.39
C GLY A 8 -7.07 0.72 0.07
N ALA A 9 -8.10 1.32 -0.50
CA ALA A 9 -9.35 0.65 -0.79
C ALA A 9 -9.52 0.25 -2.28
N GLN A 10 -8.42 0.29 -3.05
CA GLN A 10 -8.37 -0.06 -4.47
C GLN A 10 -7.16 -0.98 -4.75
N TRP A 11 -6.44 -0.83 -5.87
CA TRP A 11 -5.25 -1.61 -6.23
C TRP A 11 -3.92 -0.94 -5.87
N GLY A 12 -3.86 -0.15 -4.81
CA GLY A 12 -2.70 0.66 -4.46
C GLY A 12 -2.64 1.98 -5.22
N ASP A 13 -1.62 2.79 -4.91
CA ASP A 13 -1.40 4.10 -5.52
C ASP A 13 -2.56 5.11 -5.36
N GLU A 14 -3.41 4.91 -4.34
CA GLU A 14 -4.55 5.78 -4.04
C GLU A 14 -4.14 7.15 -3.45
N GLY A 15 -2.86 7.39 -3.23
CA GLY A 15 -2.39 8.63 -2.60
C GLY A 15 -2.33 8.56 -1.07
N LYS A 16 -2.18 7.33 -0.51
CA LYS A 16 -2.02 7.10 0.94
C LYS A 16 -0.95 7.97 1.58
N GLY A 17 0.19 8.15 0.91
CA GLY A 17 1.30 8.95 1.44
C GLY A 17 0.89 10.38 1.81
N LYS A 18 0.13 11.08 0.94
CA LYS A 18 -0.39 12.41 1.21
C LYS A 18 -1.31 12.44 2.44
N ILE A 19 -2.25 11.48 2.51
CA ILE A 19 -3.21 11.44 3.63
C ILE A 19 -2.52 11.03 4.92
N THR A 20 -1.59 10.06 4.88
CA THR A 20 -0.80 9.69 6.06
C THR A 20 0.02 10.88 6.56
N ASP A 21 0.71 11.60 5.68
CA ASP A 21 1.45 12.81 6.04
C ASP A 21 0.55 13.88 6.65
N LEU A 22 -0.65 14.08 6.10
CA LEU A 22 -1.62 15.04 6.60
C LEU A 22 -2.03 14.78 8.06
N ILE A 23 -2.25 13.50 8.43
CA ILE A 23 -2.83 13.13 9.72
C ILE A 23 -1.80 12.60 10.73
N ALA A 24 -0.64 12.11 10.30
CA ALA A 24 0.34 11.43 11.16
C ALA A 24 0.80 12.28 12.35
N SER A 25 0.92 13.60 12.18
CA SER A 25 1.30 14.54 13.25
C SER A 25 0.32 14.58 14.43
N LYS A 26 -0.90 14.06 14.25
CA LYS A 26 -1.95 14.02 15.29
C LYS A 26 -1.87 12.75 16.16
N PHE A 27 -0.96 11.82 15.87
CA PHE A 27 -0.85 10.53 16.56
C PHE A 27 0.44 10.41 17.37
N ASP A 28 0.34 9.71 18.52
CA ASP A 28 1.50 9.38 19.36
C ASP A 28 2.37 8.28 18.73
N TYR A 29 1.76 7.35 17.98
CA TYR A 29 2.43 6.25 17.30
C TYR A 29 1.99 6.12 15.85
N VAL A 30 2.93 5.85 14.95
CA VAL A 30 2.66 5.51 13.54
C VAL A 30 3.28 4.17 13.22
N VAL A 31 2.45 3.18 12.91
CA VAL A 31 2.83 1.76 12.86
C VAL A 31 2.65 1.21 11.45
N ARG A 32 3.74 0.83 10.79
CA ARG A 32 3.70 -0.03 9.62
C ARG A 32 3.42 -1.45 10.07
N TYR A 33 2.35 -2.07 9.59
CA TYR A 33 1.91 -3.37 10.09
C TYR A 33 2.07 -4.53 9.08
N GLN A 34 2.34 -4.25 7.79
CA GLN A 34 2.46 -5.26 6.76
C GLN A 34 3.33 -4.79 5.57
N GLY A 35 3.59 -5.70 4.61
CA GLY A 35 4.42 -5.42 3.45
C GLY A 35 5.90 -5.39 3.80
N GLY A 36 6.66 -4.67 3.04
CA GLY A 36 8.10 -4.49 3.22
C GLY A 36 8.57 -3.31 2.37
N ASN A 37 9.78 -3.38 1.86
CA ASN A 37 10.35 -2.35 0.99
C ASN A 37 9.75 -2.31 -0.44
N ASN A 38 8.70 -3.11 -0.72
CA ASN A 38 7.87 -2.98 -1.93
C ASN A 38 6.86 -1.82 -1.86
N ALA A 39 6.64 -1.23 -0.70
CA ALA A 39 5.89 0.02 -0.58
C ALA A 39 6.77 1.21 -0.98
N GLY A 40 6.15 2.30 -1.38
CA GLY A 40 6.80 3.57 -1.62
C GLY A 40 5.87 4.70 -1.17
N HIS A 41 6.24 5.39 -0.08
CA HIS A 41 5.55 6.58 0.38
C HIS A 41 6.44 7.79 0.11
N THR A 42 5.93 8.74 -0.65
CA THR A 42 6.60 10.04 -0.80
C THR A 42 6.09 10.97 0.28
N VAL A 43 6.99 11.47 1.10
CA VAL A 43 6.74 12.51 2.11
C VAL A 43 7.48 13.79 1.71
N ILE A 44 6.94 14.94 2.11
CA ILE A 44 7.52 16.24 1.80
C ILE A 44 8.18 16.80 3.06
N HIS A 45 9.46 17.17 2.96
CA HIS A 45 10.20 17.84 4.02
C HIS A 45 10.82 19.13 3.50
N GLY A 46 10.25 20.28 3.86
CA GLY A 46 10.56 21.55 3.21
C GLY A 46 10.28 21.49 1.71
N ASP A 47 11.26 21.80 0.90
CA ASP A 47 11.18 21.74 -0.57
C ASP A 47 11.55 20.37 -1.16
N LYS A 48 11.90 19.40 -0.31
CA LYS A 48 12.38 18.07 -0.74
C LYS A 48 11.30 17.01 -0.67
N LYS A 49 11.30 16.12 -1.67
CA LYS A 49 10.48 14.89 -1.71
C LYS A 49 11.35 13.70 -1.31
N LEU A 50 11.01 13.06 -0.20
CA LEU A 50 11.69 11.87 0.31
C LEU A 50 10.84 10.63 0.04
N ALA A 51 11.45 9.62 -0.55
CA ALA A 51 10.79 8.33 -0.80
C ALA A 51 11.13 7.35 0.33
N LEU A 52 10.15 7.00 1.14
CA LEU A 52 10.26 6.01 2.21
C LEU A 52 9.70 4.66 1.75
N HIS A 53 10.42 3.59 2.02
CA HIS A 53 10.00 2.22 1.66
C HIS A 53 9.66 1.38 2.89
N LEU A 54 10.49 1.39 3.92
CA LEU A 54 10.30 0.67 5.18
C LEU A 54 9.96 1.59 6.35
N MET A 55 10.55 2.77 6.36
CA MET A 55 10.36 3.73 7.44
C MET A 55 8.90 4.18 7.51
N PRO A 56 8.25 4.11 8.70
CA PRO A 56 6.92 4.68 8.90
C PRO A 56 6.93 6.19 8.73
N SER A 57 5.86 6.76 8.15
CA SER A 57 5.75 8.22 7.89
C SER A 57 5.83 9.06 9.17
N GLY A 58 5.54 8.46 10.33
CA GLY A 58 5.67 9.13 11.63
C GLY A 58 7.08 9.62 11.98
N VAL A 59 8.13 9.14 11.29
CA VAL A 59 9.50 9.61 11.50
C VAL A 59 9.67 11.10 11.23
N MET A 60 8.78 11.69 10.41
CA MET A 60 8.78 13.11 10.08
C MET A 60 8.36 14.01 11.24
N TYR A 61 7.80 13.48 12.32
CA TYR A 61 7.20 14.22 13.41
C TYR A 61 7.84 13.86 14.75
N GLU A 62 8.36 14.83 15.47
CA GLU A 62 9.06 14.63 16.76
C GLU A 62 8.15 14.05 17.86
N ASN A 63 6.84 14.36 17.79
CA ASN A 63 5.83 13.88 18.73
C ASN A 63 5.36 12.46 18.44
N ALA A 64 5.66 11.90 17.29
CA ALA A 64 5.24 10.55 16.89
C ALA A 64 6.38 9.54 17.08
N ILE A 65 6.03 8.34 17.53
CA ILE A 65 6.95 7.20 17.61
C ILE A 65 6.71 6.32 16.38
N PRO A 66 7.66 6.27 15.41
CA PRO A 66 7.56 5.39 14.26
C PRO A 66 7.83 3.95 14.67
N VAL A 67 6.97 3.01 14.25
CA VAL A 67 7.05 1.59 14.61
C VAL A 67 6.98 0.70 13.38
N ILE A 68 7.93 -0.20 13.23
CA ILE A 68 7.89 -1.32 12.28
C ILE A 68 7.33 -2.54 13.04
N GLY A 69 6.09 -2.94 12.74
CA GLY A 69 5.39 -4.03 13.40
C GLY A 69 5.87 -5.42 12.95
N ASN A 70 5.43 -6.44 13.68
CA ASN A 70 5.81 -7.84 13.42
C ASN A 70 5.29 -8.40 12.09
N GLY A 71 4.31 -7.76 11.47
CA GLY A 71 3.79 -8.17 10.17
C GLY A 71 4.65 -7.73 8.99
N VAL A 72 5.56 -6.77 9.17
CA VAL A 72 6.46 -6.30 8.13
C VAL A 72 7.60 -7.30 7.88
N VAL A 73 8.01 -7.44 6.61
CA VAL A 73 9.25 -8.10 6.26
C VAL A 73 10.33 -7.04 5.98
N VAL A 74 11.42 -7.11 6.73
CA VAL A 74 12.44 -6.05 6.80
C VAL A 74 13.67 -6.44 6.01
N ASP A 75 14.06 -5.59 5.06
CA ASP A 75 15.39 -5.62 4.46
C ASP A 75 16.31 -4.70 5.29
N PRO A 76 17.26 -5.26 6.07
CA PRO A 76 18.09 -4.47 6.97
C PRO A 76 18.95 -3.45 6.21
N GLY A 77 19.46 -3.83 5.03
CA GLY A 77 20.30 -2.95 4.22
C GLY A 77 19.52 -1.75 3.67
N VAL A 78 18.25 -1.96 3.27
CA VAL A 78 17.37 -0.87 2.84
C VAL A 78 17.04 0.03 4.01
N LEU A 79 16.67 -0.53 5.17
CA LEU A 79 16.32 0.25 6.35
C LEU A 79 17.48 1.14 6.83
N VAL A 80 18.69 0.59 6.92
CA VAL A 80 19.89 1.35 7.32
C VAL A 80 20.19 2.49 6.35
N LYS A 81 19.99 2.26 5.04
CA LYS A 81 20.16 3.32 4.02
C LYS A 81 19.10 4.43 4.17
N GLU A 82 17.86 4.07 4.44
CA GLU A 82 16.79 5.06 4.70
C GLU A 82 17.06 5.87 5.96
N MET A 83 17.54 5.23 7.03
CA MET A 83 17.93 5.92 8.26
C MET A 83 19.05 6.93 8.00
N ALA A 84 20.10 6.52 7.28
CA ALA A 84 21.21 7.42 6.94
C ALA A 84 20.79 8.59 6.05
N MET A 85 19.89 8.35 5.09
CA MET A 85 19.31 9.39 4.24
C MET A 85 18.53 10.42 5.10
N LEU A 86 17.67 9.94 6.01
CA LEU A 86 16.87 10.81 6.88
C LEU A 86 17.75 11.63 7.81
N GLU A 87 18.77 11.05 8.42
CA GLU A 87 19.72 11.76 9.26
C GLU A 87 20.49 12.84 8.49
N THR A 88 20.85 12.59 7.22
CA THR A 88 21.48 13.60 6.36
C THR A 88 20.55 14.80 6.10
N GLU A 89 19.24 14.55 6.07
CA GLU A 89 18.21 15.58 5.93
C GLU A 89 17.82 16.24 7.28
N GLY A 90 18.50 15.89 8.36
CA GLY A 90 18.25 16.43 9.70
C GLY A 90 17.06 15.78 10.43
N ILE A 91 16.53 14.67 9.90
CA ILE A 91 15.41 13.94 10.49
C ILE A 91 15.96 12.81 11.37
N SER A 92 15.70 12.88 12.68
CA SER A 92 16.24 11.93 13.64
C SER A 92 15.43 10.63 13.70
N CYS A 93 16.12 9.50 13.53
CA CYS A 93 15.53 8.18 13.68
C CYS A 93 15.58 7.62 15.11
N LYS A 94 15.98 8.41 16.12
CA LYS A 94 16.21 7.95 17.51
C LYS A 94 15.00 7.29 18.17
N ASN A 95 13.79 7.69 17.79
CA ASN A 95 12.53 7.17 18.35
C ASN A 95 12.00 5.93 17.61
N LEU A 96 12.63 5.51 16.50
CA LEU A 96 12.21 4.32 15.76
C LEU A 96 12.15 3.09 16.67
N LYS A 97 11.09 2.28 16.50
CA LYS A 97 10.97 0.96 17.12
C LYS A 97 10.75 -0.11 16.05
N ILE A 98 11.52 -1.19 16.16
CA ILE A 98 11.46 -2.32 15.23
C ILE A 98 11.05 -3.55 16.02
N SER A 99 9.98 -4.21 15.59
CA SER A 99 9.55 -5.44 16.24
C SER A 99 10.65 -6.50 16.22
N CYS A 100 10.96 -7.07 17.37
CA CYS A 100 11.85 -8.22 17.48
C CYS A 100 11.31 -9.43 16.67
N ASP A 101 10.00 -9.52 16.45
CA ASP A 101 9.31 -10.59 15.72
C ASP A 101 9.16 -10.33 14.21
N ALA A 102 9.55 -9.16 13.69
CA ALA A 102 9.55 -8.91 12.25
C ALA A 102 10.52 -9.84 11.52
N HIS A 103 10.13 -10.32 10.34
CA HIS A 103 10.95 -11.23 9.54
C HIS A 103 11.97 -10.47 8.71
N VAL A 104 13.13 -11.10 8.48
CA VAL A 104 14.25 -10.52 7.75
C VAL A 104 14.27 -11.03 6.32
N ILE A 105 14.32 -10.11 5.36
CA ILE A 105 14.58 -10.45 3.96
C ILE A 105 16.07 -10.77 3.81
N MET A 106 16.34 -11.99 3.38
CA MET A 106 17.69 -12.49 3.13
C MET A 106 18.04 -12.36 1.64
N PRO A 107 19.34 -12.38 1.24
CA PRO A 107 19.73 -12.23 -0.17
C PRO A 107 19.10 -13.30 -1.07
N TYR A 108 19.06 -14.55 -0.61
CA TYR A 108 18.45 -15.64 -1.36
C TYR A 108 16.93 -15.43 -1.61
N HIS A 109 16.22 -14.62 -0.79
CA HIS A 109 14.84 -14.27 -1.07
C HIS A 109 14.72 -13.39 -2.31
N LYS A 110 15.66 -12.44 -2.49
CA LYS A 110 15.69 -11.54 -3.66
C LYS A 110 15.97 -12.32 -4.94
N ASP A 111 16.93 -13.25 -4.87
CA ASP A 111 17.30 -14.08 -6.01
C ASP A 111 16.14 -15.00 -6.43
N LEU A 112 15.48 -15.64 -5.44
CA LEU A 112 14.32 -16.49 -5.71
C LEU A 112 13.16 -15.68 -6.30
N ASP A 113 12.82 -14.50 -5.76
CA ASP A 113 11.76 -13.61 -6.31
C ASP A 113 12.05 -13.25 -7.78
N GLY A 114 13.31 -12.93 -8.08
CA GLY A 114 13.74 -12.63 -9.46
C GLY A 114 13.68 -13.82 -10.40
N ALA A 115 14.08 -15.00 -9.92
CA ALA A 115 14.12 -16.24 -10.69
C ALA A 115 12.70 -16.78 -10.95
N ASP A 116 11.85 -16.80 -9.94
CA ASP A 116 10.45 -17.21 -10.04
C ASP A 116 9.72 -16.36 -11.07
N GLU A 117 9.82 -15.03 -10.96
CA GLU A 117 9.20 -14.09 -11.90
C GLU A 117 9.70 -14.29 -13.35
N LYS A 118 11.00 -14.58 -13.50
CA LYS A 118 11.56 -14.88 -14.82
C LYS A 118 11.06 -16.22 -15.38
N SER A 119 10.89 -17.23 -14.54
CA SER A 119 10.44 -18.55 -14.94
C SER A 119 8.98 -18.59 -15.42
N LEU A 120 8.14 -17.68 -14.91
CA LEU A 120 6.73 -17.56 -15.29
C LEU A 120 6.51 -17.05 -16.72
N GLY A 121 7.54 -16.48 -17.38
CA GLY A 121 7.44 -16.04 -18.77
C GLY A 121 6.30 -15.03 -18.99
N GLU A 122 5.31 -15.42 -19.81
CA GLU A 122 4.12 -14.58 -20.10
C GLU A 122 3.14 -14.51 -18.92
N HIS A 123 3.22 -15.46 -17.96
CA HIS A 123 2.37 -15.52 -16.78
C HIS A 123 2.93 -14.74 -15.59
N LYS A 124 3.82 -13.77 -15.83
CA LYS A 124 4.40 -12.92 -14.80
C LYS A 124 3.32 -12.26 -13.93
N ILE A 125 3.57 -12.23 -12.63
CA ILE A 125 2.71 -11.53 -11.67
C ILE A 125 3.03 -10.03 -11.67
N GLY A 126 4.28 -9.66 -11.95
CA GLY A 126 4.77 -8.28 -11.90
C GLY A 126 5.36 -7.95 -10.52
N THR A 127 6.12 -8.87 -9.93
CA THR A 127 6.75 -8.66 -8.61
C THR A 127 7.79 -7.54 -8.65
N THR A 128 8.06 -6.97 -7.47
CA THR A 128 9.10 -5.94 -7.32
C THR A 128 10.52 -6.51 -7.26
N LYS A 129 10.67 -7.82 -7.25
CA LYS A 129 11.97 -8.56 -7.13
C LYS A 129 12.78 -8.15 -5.88
N ARG A 130 12.06 -7.80 -4.81
CA ARG A 130 12.65 -7.38 -3.52
C ARG A 130 12.63 -8.47 -2.45
N GLY A 131 12.26 -9.69 -2.83
CA GLY A 131 12.24 -10.86 -1.94
C GLY A 131 11.05 -10.90 -0.98
N ILE A 132 10.02 -10.10 -1.21
CA ILE A 132 8.87 -10.00 -0.31
C ILE A 132 8.11 -11.33 -0.24
N GLY A 133 7.69 -11.88 -1.41
CA GLY A 133 6.97 -13.15 -1.49
C GLY A 133 7.72 -14.31 -0.85
N PRO A 134 8.95 -14.59 -1.25
CA PRO A 134 9.77 -15.65 -0.65
C PRO A 134 10.00 -15.50 0.85
N CYS A 135 10.10 -14.26 1.38
CA CYS A 135 10.23 -14.04 2.81
C CYS A 135 8.92 -14.37 3.56
N TYR A 136 7.76 -13.97 3.04
CA TYR A 136 6.45 -14.37 3.59
C TYR A 136 6.22 -15.87 3.47
N GLN A 137 6.67 -16.52 2.39
CA GLN A 137 6.65 -17.96 2.23
C GLN A 137 7.40 -18.66 3.37
N ASP A 138 8.62 -18.20 3.67
CA ASP A 138 9.41 -18.76 4.78
C ASP A 138 8.79 -18.46 6.15
N LYS A 139 8.17 -17.30 6.34
CA LYS A 139 7.40 -16.98 7.55
C LYS A 139 6.28 -18.00 7.78
N VAL A 140 5.43 -18.25 6.77
CA VAL A 140 4.30 -19.19 6.87
C VAL A 140 4.79 -20.64 6.99
N ALA A 141 5.89 -20.98 6.31
CA ALA A 141 6.56 -22.29 6.45
C ALA A 141 7.29 -22.48 7.79
N ARG A 142 7.35 -21.44 8.62
CA ARG A 142 8.02 -21.43 9.95
C ARG A 142 9.54 -21.66 9.86
N LYS A 143 10.15 -21.16 8.78
CA LYS A 143 11.58 -21.25 8.48
C LYS A 143 12.27 -19.87 8.46
N GLY A 144 11.48 -18.80 8.61
CA GLY A 144 11.97 -17.43 8.52
C GLY A 144 12.90 -17.05 9.66
N ILE A 145 13.79 -16.13 9.36
CA ILE A 145 14.70 -15.48 10.30
C ILE A 145 14.06 -14.18 10.76
N ARG A 146 14.08 -13.90 12.08
CA ARG A 146 13.49 -12.69 12.68
C ARG A 146 14.57 -11.69 13.08
N ILE A 147 14.18 -10.44 13.31
CA ILE A 147 15.09 -9.38 13.78
C ILE A 147 15.80 -9.80 15.07
N GLN A 148 15.11 -10.42 16.03
CA GLN A 148 15.72 -10.89 17.27
C GLN A 148 16.83 -11.94 17.05
N ASP A 149 16.72 -12.75 16.00
CA ASP A 149 17.72 -13.79 15.71
C ASP A 149 19.06 -13.19 15.28
N LEU A 150 19.04 -12.01 14.65
CA LEU A 150 20.26 -11.27 14.30
C LEU A 150 21.05 -10.80 15.53
N MET A 151 20.41 -10.71 16.70
CA MET A 151 21.01 -10.15 17.91
C MET A 151 21.88 -11.17 18.66
N ASP A 152 21.76 -12.48 18.33
CA ASP A 152 22.59 -13.56 18.81
C ASP A 152 23.27 -14.24 17.62
N GLU A 153 24.56 -13.98 17.45
CA GLU A 153 25.32 -14.49 16.30
C GLU A 153 25.26 -16.01 16.19
N LYS A 154 25.27 -16.73 17.33
CA LYS A 154 25.23 -18.20 17.32
C LYS A 154 23.87 -18.72 16.82
N ILE A 155 22.78 -18.10 17.26
CA ILE A 155 21.43 -18.43 16.80
C ILE A 155 21.29 -18.07 15.32
N PHE A 156 21.78 -16.90 14.93
CA PHE A 156 21.71 -16.44 13.54
C PHE A 156 22.44 -17.40 12.60
N ARG A 157 23.69 -17.77 12.91
CA ARG A 157 24.48 -18.73 12.12
C ARG A 157 23.75 -20.06 11.95
N LEU A 158 23.21 -20.63 13.02
CA LEU A 158 22.47 -21.91 12.98
C LEU A 158 21.24 -21.81 12.07
N LYS A 159 20.47 -20.71 12.16
CA LYS A 159 19.29 -20.50 11.31
C LYS A 159 19.66 -20.28 9.86
N VAL A 160 20.73 -19.54 9.57
CA VAL A 160 21.26 -19.35 8.21
C VAL A 160 21.70 -20.68 7.63
N GLU A 161 22.49 -21.49 8.35
CA GLU A 161 22.92 -22.82 7.91
C GLU A 161 21.71 -23.70 7.54
N THR A 162 20.69 -23.72 8.42
CA THR A 162 19.44 -24.47 8.18
C THR A 162 18.71 -23.96 6.94
N ALA A 163 18.62 -22.65 6.75
CA ALA A 163 17.97 -22.07 5.58
C ALA A 163 18.74 -22.39 4.29
N LEU A 164 20.06 -22.23 4.29
CA LEU A 164 20.90 -22.47 3.12
C LEU A 164 20.91 -23.93 2.68
N SER A 165 20.80 -24.89 3.62
CA SER A 165 20.68 -26.31 3.29
C SER A 165 19.47 -26.62 2.39
N GLN A 166 18.44 -25.78 2.42
CA GLN A 166 17.22 -25.92 1.61
C GLN A 166 17.23 -24.99 0.39
N LYS A 167 17.76 -23.76 0.53
CA LYS A 167 17.72 -22.74 -0.53
C LYS A 167 18.81 -22.95 -1.58
N ASN A 168 20.03 -23.31 -1.19
CA ASN A 168 21.14 -23.51 -2.13
C ASN A 168 20.85 -24.58 -3.19
N PRO A 169 20.29 -25.75 -2.87
CA PRO A 169 19.90 -26.73 -3.89
C PRO A 169 18.89 -26.19 -4.92
N ILE A 170 17.98 -25.29 -4.51
CA ILE A 170 16.99 -24.67 -5.41
C ILE A 170 17.69 -23.66 -6.30
N LEU A 171 18.51 -22.76 -5.71
CA LEU A 171 19.26 -21.74 -6.45
C LEU A 171 20.15 -22.39 -7.50
N GLU A 172 20.95 -23.39 -7.11
CA GLU A 172 21.91 -24.04 -8.01
C GLU A 172 21.24 -24.92 -9.06
N LYS A 173 20.44 -25.91 -8.61
CA LYS A 173 19.98 -26.99 -9.49
C LYS A 173 18.75 -26.64 -10.32
N ILE A 174 17.89 -25.73 -9.84
CA ILE A 174 16.70 -25.32 -10.54
C ILE A 174 16.94 -24.06 -11.36
N TYR A 175 17.60 -23.06 -10.75
CA TYR A 175 17.76 -21.74 -11.39
C TYR A 175 19.16 -21.46 -11.93
N GLY A 176 20.17 -22.28 -11.60
CA GLY A 176 21.56 -22.05 -12.01
C GLY A 176 22.14 -20.75 -11.46
N LEU A 177 21.71 -20.37 -10.25
CA LEU A 177 22.12 -19.15 -9.58
C LEU A 177 23.24 -19.43 -8.56
N HIS A 178 23.85 -18.35 -8.06
CA HIS A 178 24.83 -18.38 -6.99
C HIS A 178 24.25 -19.02 -5.73
N THR A 179 25.07 -19.82 -5.05
CA THR A 179 24.79 -20.38 -3.72
C THR A 179 25.53 -19.58 -2.66
N TYR A 180 24.95 -19.47 -1.49
CA TYR A 180 25.52 -18.69 -0.38
C TYR A 180 26.21 -19.59 0.65
N THR A 181 27.24 -19.06 1.29
CA THR A 181 27.81 -19.62 2.50
C THR A 181 27.28 -18.92 3.74
N VAL A 182 27.42 -19.55 4.91
CA VAL A 182 27.03 -18.93 6.19
C VAL A 182 27.87 -17.69 6.46
N GLU A 183 29.13 -17.73 6.11
CA GLU A 183 30.10 -16.65 6.28
C GLU A 183 29.67 -15.41 5.47
N GLU A 184 29.41 -15.57 4.17
CA GLU A 184 28.93 -14.46 3.31
C GLU A 184 27.70 -13.76 3.89
N ILE A 185 26.71 -14.54 4.31
CA ILE A 185 25.49 -13.98 4.93
C ILE A 185 25.82 -13.26 6.24
N CYS A 186 26.66 -13.85 7.09
CA CYS A 186 27.01 -13.25 8.37
C CYS A 186 27.85 -11.99 8.22
N GLU A 187 28.80 -11.95 7.29
CA GLU A 187 29.60 -10.76 6.98
C GLU A 187 28.72 -9.59 6.53
N GLU A 188 27.68 -9.85 5.74
CA GLU A 188 26.74 -8.81 5.30
C GLU A 188 25.78 -8.37 6.42
N TYR A 189 25.18 -9.32 7.17
CA TYR A 189 24.04 -9.02 8.04
C TYR A 189 24.40 -8.64 9.48
N LEU A 190 25.51 -9.14 10.03
CA LEU A 190 25.92 -8.79 11.40
C LEU A 190 26.26 -7.29 11.59
N PRO A 191 26.83 -6.58 10.61
CA PRO A 191 26.95 -5.12 10.71
C PRO A 191 25.58 -4.42 10.84
N TYR A 192 24.58 -4.84 10.07
CA TYR A 192 23.21 -4.29 10.20
C TYR A 192 22.60 -4.59 11.56
N ALA A 193 22.80 -5.80 12.08
CA ALA A 193 22.36 -6.18 13.41
C ALA A 193 22.85 -5.22 14.49
N ARG A 194 24.14 -4.85 14.45
CA ARG A 194 24.74 -3.90 15.40
C ARG A 194 24.11 -2.51 15.32
N ILE A 195 23.82 -2.03 14.10
CA ILE A 195 23.18 -0.72 13.88
C ILE A 195 21.73 -0.75 14.38
N LEU A 196 20.97 -1.84 14.10
CA LEU A 196 19.54 -1.92 14.39
C LEU A 196 19.22 -2.31 15.84
N LYS A 197 20.17 -2.89 16.57
CA LYS A 197 19.98 -3.35 17.95
C LYS A 197 19.36 -2.32 18.89
N PRO A 198 19.73 -1.02 18.88
CA PRO A 198 19.13 -0.01 19.77
C PRO A 198 17.66 0.26 19.51
N TYR A 199 17.16 -0.08 18.33
CA TYR A 199 15.80 0.19 17.86
C TYR A 199 14.87 -1.01 18.06
N MET A 200 15.39 -2.18 18.39
CA MET A 200 14.60 -3.39 18.60
C MET A 200 13.72 -3.25 19.85
N ALA A 201 12.45 -3.68 19.73
CA ALA A 201 11.48 -3.59 20.80
C ALA A 201 10.44 -4.72 20.74
N GLU A 202 9.85 -5.04 21.88
CA GLU A 202 8.65 -5.87 21.99
C GLU A 202 7.42 -5.02 21.66
N THR A 203 7.23 -4.74 20.37
CA THR A 203 6.26 -3.75 19.88
C THR A 203 4.83 -4.09 20.23
N ALA A 204 4.43 -5.37 20.25
CA ALA A 204 3.09 -5.77 20.63
C ALA A 204 2.79 -5.39 22.10
N HIS A 205 3.73 -5.64 23.01
CA HIS A 205 3.59 -5.23 24.42
C HIS A 205 3.52 -3.71 24.55
N MET A 206 4.43 -3.00 23.88
CA MET A 206 4.52 -1.53 23.89
C MET A 206 3.22 -0.88 23.39
N LEU A 207 2.70 -1.33 22.24
CA LEU A 207 1.48 -0.77 21.64
C LEU A 207 0.23 -1.06 22.47
N ASN A 208 0.12 -2.26 23.09
CA ASN A 208 -0.98 -2.55 24.01
C ASN A 208 -0.92 -1.72 25.29
N ASN A 209 0.27 -1.37 25.79
CA ASN A 209 0.42 -0.41 26.87
C ASN A 209 -0.03 0.98 26.45
N ALA A 210 0.40 1.46 25.27
CA ALA A 210 -0.02 2.73 24.71
C ALA A 210 -1.55 2.84 24.61
N VAL A 211 -2.24 1.79 24.12
CA VAL A 211 -3.70 1.74 24.08
C VAL A 211 -4.31 1.86 25.50
N ARG A 212 -3.74 1.16 26.49
CA ARG A 212 -4.22 1.26 27.89
C ARG A 212 -4.03 2.65 28.50
N GLU A 213 -2.99 3.35 28.08
CA GLU A 213 -2.67 4.72 28.49
C GLU A 213 -3.47 5.78 27.72
N GLY A 214 -4.35 5.37 26.81
CA GLY A 214 -5.16 6.28 25.99
C GLY A 214 -4.38 7.02 24.90
N LYS A 215 -3.22 6.50 24.51
CA LYS A 215 -2.41 7.03 23.42
C LYS A 215 -3.04 6.73 22.07
N SER A 216 -2.87 7.65 21.12
CA SER A 216 -3.36 7.51 19.75
C SER A 216 -2.38 6.74 18.87
N ILE A 217 -2.92 5.81 18.04
CA ILE A 217 -2.12 4.98 17.16
C ILE A 217 -2.68 5.07 15.74
N LEU A 218 -1.83 5.43 14.78
CA LEU A 218 -2.10 5.30 13.36
C LEU A 218 -1.43 4.03 12.81
N PHE A 219 -2.23 3.09 12.34
CA PHE A 219 -1.74 1.94 11.59
C PHE A 219 -1.68 2.28 10.11
N GLU A 220 -0.47 2.46 9.61
CA GLU A 220 -0.18 2.86 8.24
C GLU A 220 -0.12 1.63 7.33
N GLY A 221 -1.16 1.44 6.51
CA GLY A 221 -1.22 0.38 5.52
C GLY A 221 -0.40 0.68 4.26
N ALA A 222 0.05 -0.37 3.61
CA ALA A 222 0.70 -0.33 2.30
C ALA A 222 -0.13 -1.10 1.27
N GLN A 223 0.13 -0.89 -0.02
CA GLN A 223 -0.63 -1.48 -1.13
C GLN A 223 -2.12 -1.08 -1.07
N GLY A 224 -3.05 -2.00 -1.36
CA GLY A 224 -4.49 -1.76 -1.33
C GLY A 224 -5.28 -3.06 -1.17
N THR A 225 -6.55 -2.94 -0.84
CA THR A 225 -7.45 -4.08 -0.56
C THR A 225 -7.48 -5.10 -1.69
N LEU A 226 -7.50 -4.65 -2.94
CA LEU A 226 -7.54 -5.55 -4.11
C LEU A 226 -6.18 -6.22 -4.41
N LEU A 227 -5.13 -5.87 -3.64
CA LEU A 227 -3.82 -6.52 -3.64
C LEU A 227 -3.59 -7.40 -2.39
N ASP A 228 -4.57 -7.52 -1.50
CA ASP A 228 -4.51 -8.39 -0.31
C ASP A 228 -4.39 -9.85 -0.73
N ILE A 229 -3.59 -10.62 0.01
CA ILE A 229 -3.33 -12.05 -0.31
C ILE A 229 -4.60 -12.90 -0.27
N ASP A 230 -5.55 -12.58 0.61
CA ASP A 230 -6.79 -13.34 0.82
C ASP A 230 -7.99 -12.71 0.10
N HIS A 231 -8.05 -11.37 0.03
CA HIS A 231 -9.19 -10.60 -0.45
C HIS A 231 -8.97 -9.88 -1.79
N GLY A 232 -7.77 -9.96 -2.33
CA GLY A 232 -7.42 -9.34 -3.61
C GLY A 232 -7.70 -10.21 -4.83
N THR A 233 -7.31 -9.72 -5.99
CA THR A 233 -7.44 -10.39 -7.29
C THR A 233 -6.35 -11.44 -7.51
N TYR A 234 -6.29 -12.46 -6.64
CA TYR A 234 -5.30 -13.54 -6.68
C TYR A 234 -5.24 -14.20 -8.07
N PRO A 235 -4.05 -14.52 -8.65
CA PRO A 235 -2.71 -14.42 -8.05
C PRO A 235 -2.05 -13.04 -8.21
N TYR A 236 -2.71 -12.05 -8.81
CA TYR A 236 -2.19 -10.71 -9.04
C TYR A 236 -2.33 -9.83 -7.80
N VAL A 237 -1.65 -10.23 -6.72
CA VAL A 237 -1.71 -9.64 -5.37
C VAL A 237 -0.30 -9.52 -4.77
N THR A 238 -0.18 -8.86 -3.64
CA THR A 238 1.02 -8.95 -2.79
C THR A 238 0.91 -10.14 -1.83
N SER A 239 2.01 -10.53 -1.21
CA SER A 239 2.05 -11.66 -0.27
C SER A 239 1.71 -11.25 1.17
N SER A 240 1.10 -10.09 1.37
CA SER A 240 0.77 -9.57 2.71
C SER A 240 -0.71 -9.23 2.86
N SER A 241 -1.18 -9.18 4.12
CA SER A 241 -2.55 -8.80 4.46
C SER A 241 -2.68 -7.30 4.50
N CYS A 242 -3.21 -6.72 3.40
CA CYS A 242 -3.35 -5.27 3.20
C CYS A 242 -4.62 -4.70 3.83
N CYS A 243 -5.61 -5.58 4.12
CA CYS A 243 -6.86 -5.19 4.75
C CYS A 243 -6.67 -4.76 6.21
N ALA A 244 -7.67 -4.07 6.78
CA ALA A 244 -7.63 -3.54 8.14
C ALA A 244 -7.41 -4.63 9.20
N GLY A 245 -7.92 -5.86 8.99
CA GLY A 245 -7.62 -7.01 9.86
C GLY A 245 -6.14 -7.33 9.99
N GLY A 246 -5.34 -7.00 8.95
CA GLY A 246 -3.89 -7.13 8.96
C GLY A 246 -3.21 -6.24 10.00
N ALA A 247 -3.80 -5.12 10.39
CA ALA A 247 -3.28 -4.25 11.44
C ALA A 247 -3.24 -4.96 12.80
N ALA A 248 -4.27 -5.72 13.13
CA ALA A 248 -4.30 -6.49 14.37
C ALA A 248 -3.22 -7.59 14.41
N THR A 249 -3.12 -8.39 13.34
CA THR A 249 -2.13 -9.49 13.28
C THR A 249 -0.69 -8.98 13.14
N GLY A 250 -0.50 -7.88 12.41
CA GLY A 250 0.82 -7.32 12.10
C GLY A 250 1.39 -6.38 13.15
N SER A 251 0.59 -5.98 14.16
CA SER A 251 1.04 -5.14 15.29
C SER A 251 0.89 -5.81 16.66
N GLY A 252 0.02 -6.84 16.77
CA GLY A 252 -0.33 -7.48 18.02
C GLY A 252 -1.35 -6.68 18.86
N VAL A 253 -1.97 -5.63 18.32
CA VAL A 253 -3.09 -4.90 18.95
C VAL A 253 -4.39 -5.62 18.61
N GLY A 254 -5.20 -5.93 19.62
CA GLY A 254 -6.45 -6.67 19.42
C GLY A 254 -7.45 -5.89 18.54
N PRO A 255 -8.23 -6.58 17.68
CA PRO A 255 -9.10 -5.91 16.70
C PRO A 255 -10.17 -5.02 17.32
N VAL A 256 -10.67 -5.35 18.51
CA VAL A 256 -11.66 -4.54 19.27
C VAL A 256 -11.07 -3.26 19.86
N LYS A 257 -9.78 -3.02 19.66
CA LYS A 257 -9.08 -1.80 20.05
C LYS A 257 -8.80 -0.87 18.87
N ILE A 258 -9.28 -1.23 17.71
CA ILE A 258 -9.25 -0.40 16.52
C ILE A 258 -10.60 0.32 16.45
N ASP A 259 -10.56 1.63 16.57
CA ASP A 259 -11.79 2.45 16.68
C ASP A 259 -12.25 2.99 15.32
N ARG A 260 -11.30 3.16 14.40
CA ARG A 260 -11.56 3.79 13.09
C ARG A 260 -10.79 3.10 11.97
N VAL A 261 -11.42 2.98 10.82
CA VAL A 261 -10.76 2.48 9.59
C VAL A 261 -11.01 3.47 8.47
N LEU A 262 -9.96 4.21 8.10
CA LEU A 262 -9.97 5.18 7.02
C LEU A 262 -9.57 4.50 5.71
N GLY A 263 -10.50 4.39 4.76
CA GLY A 263 -10.24 3.92 3.41
C GLY A 263 -9.73 5.05 2.51
N ILE A 264 -8.62 4.83 1.80
CA ILE A 264 -8.16 5.79 0.80
C ILE A 264 -8.64 5.33 -0.57
N GLN A 265 -9.40 6.17 -1.25
CA GLN A 265 -9.90 5.94 -2.61
C GLN A 265 -9.47 7.08 -3.52
N LYS A 266 -9.09 6.75 -4.72
CA LYS A 266 -8.88 7.74 -5.79
C LYS A 266 -10.21 7.98 -6.50
N ALA A 267 -10.47 9.19 -6.93
CA ALA A 267 -11.72 9.56 -7.65
C ALA A 267 -11.89 8.83 -9.01
N TYR A 268 -10.88 8.11 -9.44
CA TYR A 268 -10.87 7.14 -10.54
C TYR A 268 -10.01 5.96 -10.10
N ILE A 269 -9.70 4.99 -10.96
CA ILE A 269 -8.90 3.84 -10.58
C ILE A 269 -7.63 3.74 -11.38
N THR A 270 -6.56 3.28 -10.72
CA THR A 270 -5.34 2.88 -11.41
C THR A 270 -4.88 1.51 -10.94
N ARG A 271 -4.22 0.78 -11.82
CA ARG A 271 -3.61 -0.50 -11.51
C ARG A 271 -2.21 -0.61 -12.09
N VAL A 272 -1.29 -1.17 -11.32
CA VAL A 272 0.05 -1.55 -11.77
C VAL A 272 0.10 -3.06 -11.95
N GLY A 273 0.77 -3.53 -13.01
CA GLY A 273 0.94 -4.96 -13.30
C GLY A 273 -0.28 -5.62 -13.94
N GLY A 274 -0.24 -6.94 -13.99
CA GLY A 274 -1.24 -7.79 -14.62
C GLY A 274 -2.53 -7.94 -13.81
N GLY A 275 -3.44 -8.74 -14.36
CA GLY A 275 -4.70 -9.10 -13.69
C GLY A 275 -5.92 -8.34 -14.18
N PRO A 276 -7.14 -8.76 -13.75
CA PRO A 276 -8.39 -8.20 -14.23
C PRO A 276 -8.57 -6.75 -13.77
N PHE A 277 -9.15 -5.94 -14.67
CA PHE A 277 -9.48 -4.55 -14.40
C PHE A 277 -10.76 -4.17 -15.18
N PRO A 278 -11.95 -4.45 -14.64
CA PRO A 278 -13.21 -4.33 -15.38
C PRO A 278 -13.49 -2.94 -15.96
N THR A 279 -13.06 -1.87 -15.28
CA THR A 279 -13.27 -0.48 -15.71
C THR A 279 -12.09 0.11 -16.46
N GLU A 280 -11.12 -0.71 -16.91
CA GLU A 280 -9.93 -0.24 -17.61
C GLU A 280 -10.28 0.50 -18.91
N LEU A 281 -9.64 1.64 -19.09
CA LEU A 281 -9.65 2.44 -20.30
C LEU A 281 -8.34 2.15 -21.06
N THR A 282 -8.42 1.18 -21.98
CA THR A 282 -7.24 0.72 -22.72
C THR A 282 -6.69 1.82 -23.59
N TYR A 283 -5.40 2.13 -23.47
CA TYR A 283 -4.73 3.15 -24.26
C TYR A 283 -4.67 2.79 -25.75
N ALA A 284 -4.62 3.79 -26.61
CA ALA A 284 -4.54 3.56 -28.07
C ALA A 284 -3.30 2.74 -28.47
N GLU A 285 -2.17 2.92 -27.78
CA GLU A 285 -0.93 2.15 -27.99
C GLU A 285 -1.07 0.67 -27.61
N ASP A 286 -2.02 0.34 -26.74
CA ASP A 286 -2.34 -1.03 -26.31
C ASP A 286 -3.57 -1.60 -27.05
N GLY A 287 -4.04 -0.92 -28.11
CA GLY A 287 -5.15 -1.36 -28.94
C GLY A 287 -6.53 -0.80 -28.58
N GLY A 288 -6.61 0.12 -27.62
CA GLY A 288 -7.84 0.87 -27.30
C GLY A 288 -8.27 1.79 -28.44
N THR A 289 -9.56 2.08 -28.53
CA THR A 289 -10.12 2.93 -29.58
C THR A 289 -11.22 3.85 -29.05
N GLY A 290 -11.49 4.92 -29.78
CA GLY A 290 -12.58 5.86 -29.48
C GLY A 290 -12.41 6.63 -28.17
N GLN A 291 -13.52 7.10 -27.62
CA GLN A 291 -13.54 7.98 -26.45
C GLN A 291 -12.90 7.35 -25.21
N ASP A 292 -13.06 6.04 -25.01
CA ASP A 292 -12.46 5.36 -23.84
C ASP A 292 -10.92 5.42 -23.86
N ALA A 293 -10.28 5.31 -25.04
CA ALA A 293 -8.83 5.45 -25.14
C ALA A 293 -8.37 6.90 -24.87
N GLU A 294 -9.12 7.89 -25.34
CA GLU A 294 -8.86 9.32 -25.09
C GLU A 294 -9.04 9.67 -23.61
N ASP A 295 -10.08 9.15 -22.98
CA ASP A 295 -10.34 9.33 -21.54
C ASP A 295 -9.23 8.70 -20.69
N GLY A 296 -8.79 7.48 -21.06
CA GLY A 296 -7.69 6.80 -20.39
C GLY A 296 -6.38 7.59 -20.46
N GLU A 297 -6.05 8.10 -21.65
CA GLU A 297 -4.86 8.93 -21.85
C GLU A 297 -4.95 10.24 -21.05
N THR A 298 -6.13 10.87 -21.02
CA THR A 298 -6.38 12.09 -20.24
C THR A 298 -6.19 11.85 -18.74
N LEU A 299 -6.76 10.76 -18.20
CA LEU A 299 -6.55 10.38 -16.80
C LEU A 299 -5.07 10.15 -16.48
N CYS A 300 -4.33 9.49 -17.38
CA CYS A 300 -2.92 9.22 -17.22
C CYS A 300 -2.08 10.51 -17.21
N GLN A 301 -2.31 11.39 -18.19
CA GLN A 301 -1.52 12.63 -18.35
C GLN A 301 -1.82 13.63 -17.24
N VAL A 302 -3.10 13.96 -17.02
CA VAL A 302 -3.52 14.94 -16.01
C VAL A 302 -3.26 14.42 -14.60
N GLY A 303 -3.50 13.13 -14.39
CA GLY A 303 -3.25 12.45 -13.12
C GLY A 303 -1.77 12.16 -12.84
N HIS A 304 -0.87 12.37 -13.81
CA HIS A 304 0.55 11.97 -13.71
C HIS A 304 0.71 10.50 -13.32
N GLU A 305 -0.05 9.61 -13.96
CA GLU A 305 -0.12 8.19 -13.62
C GLU A 305 1.03 7.39 -14.23
N TYR A 306 2.23 7.63 -13.67
CA TYR A 306 3.46 6.94 -14.05
C TYR A 306 4.10 6.27 -12.82
N GLY A 307 4.69 5.10 -13.04
CA GLY A 307 5.42 4.40 -11.98
C GLY A 307 6.66 5.18 -11.56
N VAL A 308 6.78 5.49 -10.27
CA VAL A 308 7.89 6.30 -9.71
C VAL A 308 9.26 5.71 -10.06
N THR A 309 9.39 4.38 -10.05
CA THR A 309 10.67 3.68 -10.29
C THR A 309 10.89 3.36 -11.77
N THR A 310 9.84 3.04 -12.51
CA THR A 310 9.94 2.52 -13.87
C THR A 310 9.59 3.53 -14.95
N GLY A 311 8.94 4.64 -14.60
CA GLY A 311 8.39 5.62 -15.54
C GLY A 311 7.26 5.07 -16.43
N ARG A 312 6.85 3.80 -16.25
CA ARG A 312 5.82 3.17 -17.06
C ARG A 312 4.45 3.76 -16.72
N LYS A 313 3.59 3.97 -17.73
CA LYS A 313 2.18 4.34 -17.52
C LYS A 313 1.48 3.31 -16.64
N ARG A 314 0.65 3.79 -15.72
CA ARG A 314 -0.30 2.95 -14.98
C ARG A 314 -1.54 2.74 -15.85
N ARG A 315 -2.14 1.58 -15.76
CA ARG A 315 -3.47 1.32 -16.32
C ARG A 315 -4.48 2.19 -15.59
N CYS A 316 -5.31 2.95 -16.30
CA CYS A 316 -6.32 3.85 -15.74
C CYS A 316 -7.72 3.35 -16.06
N GLY A 317 -8.69 3.69 -15.22
CA GLY A 317 -10.10 3.35 -15.43
C GLY A 317 -11.02 4.26 -14.63
N TRP A 318 -12.30 4.26 -14.98
CA TRP A 318 -13.33 4.98 -14.25
C TRP A 318 -13.52 4.44 -12.85
N PHE A 319 -14.06 5.27 -11.93
CA PHE A 319 -14.34 4.83 -10.56
C PHE A 319 -15.26 3.60 -10.56
N ASP A 320 -14.93 2.63 -9.73
CA ASP A 320 -15.62 1.36 -9.63
C ASP A 320 -16.26 1.22 -8.23
N ALA A 321 -17.57 1.48 -8.18
CA ALA A 321 -18.31 1.40 -6.92
C ALA A 321 -18.51 -0.04 -6.46
N VAL A 322 -18.37 -1.04 -7.35
CA VAL A 322 -18.47 -2.46 -6.96
C VAL A 322 -17.30 -2.84 -6.07
N ILE A 323 -16.07 -2.51 -6.48
CA ILE A 323 -14.89 -2.75 -5.63
C ILE A 323 -14.84 -1.83 -4.42
N ALA A 324 -15.37 -0.59 -4.54
CA ALA A 324 -15.40 0.34 -3.42
C ALA A 324 -16.30 -0.17 -2.29
N ARG A 325 -17.49 -0.69 -2.61
CA ARG A 325 -18.38 -1.37 -1.63
C ARG A 325 -17.71 -2.60 -1.03
N TYR A 326 -17.12 -3.46 -1.87
CA TYR A 326 -16.41 -4.64 -1.39
C TYR A 326 -15.27 -4.25 -0.42
N ALA A 327 -14.49 -3.24 -0.77
CA ALA A 327 -13.42 -2.75 0.11
C ALA A 327 -13.97 -2.17 1.42
N ALA A 328 -15.14 -1.49 1.36
CA ALA A 328 -15.82 -0.98 2.55
C ALA A 328 -16.22 -2.12 3.50
N ASP A 329 -16.82 -3.17 2.97
CA ASP A 329 -17.28 -4.33 3.76
C ASP A 329 -16.11 -5.10 4.36
N VAL A 330 -15.09 -5.46 3.55
CA VAL A 330 -13.96 -6.29 3.98
C VAL A 330 -13.11 -5.59 5.04
N ASN A 331 -12.97 -4.27 4.95
CA ASN A 331 -12.20 -3.49 5.91
C ASN A 331 -13.04 -2.97 7.09
N GLY A 332 -14.37 -2.95 6.98
CA GLY A 332 -15.23 -2.26 7.92
C GLY A 332 -14.92 -0.75 7.93
N LEU A 333 -14.89 -0.11 6.75
CA LEU A 333 -14.56 1.30 6.64
C LEU A 333 -15.53 2.17 7.43
N THR A 334 -15.00 3.02 8.27
CA THR A 334 -15.80 4.03 9.00
C THR A 334 -15.97 5.29 8.16
N ASP A 335 -14.98 5.60 7.34
CA ASP A 335 -14.96 6.76 6.45
C ASP A 335 -13.91 6.61 5.34
N VAL A 336 -13.97 7.50 4.36
CA VAL A 336 -13.13 7.51 3.17
C VAL A 336 -12.41 8.86 3.05
N ALA A 337 -11.16 8.81 2.62
CA ALA A 337 -10.46 9.95 2.04
C ALA A 337 -10.42 9.77 0.50
N LEU A 338 -11.11 10.66 -0.20
CA LEU A 338 -11.15 10.70 -1.65
C LEU A 338 -10.01 11.56 -2.17
N THR A 339 -9.16 10.99 -3.02
CA THR A 339 -7.99 11.68 -3.58
C THR A 339 -8.12 11.94 -5.07
N LYS A 340 -7.34 12.85 -5.62
CA LYS A 340 -7.28 13.11 -7.06
C LYS A 340 -8.59 13.59 -7.68
N LEU A 341 -9.43 14.31 -6.93
CA LEU A 341 -10.68 14.86 -7.46
C LEU A 341 -10.41 15.93 -8.55
N ASP A 342 -9.31 16.66 -8.42
CA ASP A 342 -8.81 17.66 -9.36
C ASP A 342 -8.60 17.11 -10.78
N VAL A 343 -8.21 15.86 -10.90
CA VAL A 343 -7.98 15.22 -12.22
C VAL A 343 -9.25 15.14 -13.05
N LEU A 344 -10.40 15.00 -12.39
CA LEU A 344 -11.70 14.91 -13.05
C LEU A 344 -12.21 16.26 -13.62
N SER A 345 -11.56 17.38 -13.29
CA SER A 345 -11.79 18.68 -13.95
C SER A 345 -11.45 18.68 -15.45
N ALA A 346 -10.89 17.58 -15.98
CA ALA A 346 -10.66 17.42 -17.42
C ALA A 346 -11.88 16.94 -18.21
N PHE A 347 -12.99 16.56 -17.54
CA PHE A 347 -14.08 15.84 -18.18
C PHE A 347 -15.42 16.60 -18.11
N ASP A 348 -16.18 16.56 -19.21
CA ASP A 348 -17.57 17.03 -19.27
C ASP A 348 -18.55 16.01 -18.68
N THR A 349 -18.23 14.73 -18.82
CA THR A 349 -19.00 13.58 -18.30
C THR A 349 -18.07 12.63 -17.57
N ILE A 350 -18.48 12.17 -16.39
CA ILE A 350 -17.75 11.25 -15.54
C ILE A 350 -18.57 9.97 -15.39
N LYS A 351 -17.93 8.81 -15.58
CA LYS A 351 -18.60 7.52 -15.46
C LYS A 351 -18.27 6.86 -14.13
N VAL A 352 -19.25 6.24 -13.49
CA VAL A 352 -19.10 5.43 -12.29
C VAL A 352 -19.64 4.04 -12.56
N CYS A 353 -18.80 3.00 -12.43
CA CYS A 353 -19.24 1.62 -12.57
C CYS A 353 -20.03 1.21 -11.33
N VAL A 354 -21.30 0.84 -11.53
CA VAL A 354 -22.24 0.47 -10.45
C VAL A 354 -22.49 -1.04 -10.35
N ALA A 355 -22.23 -1.77 -11.43
CA ALA A 355 -22.36 -3.22 -11.52
C ALA A 355 -21.49 -3.77 -12.66
N TYR A 356 -21.34 -5.09 -12.73
CA TYR A 356 -20.75 -5.77 -13.87
C TYR A 356 -21.80 -6.67 -14.56
N GLU A 357 -21.63 -6.89 -15.86
CA GLU A 357 -22.31 -7.91 -16.60
C GLU A 357 -21.30 -8.95 -17.08
N CYS A 358 -21.59 -10.22 -16.93
CA CYS A 358 -20.79 -11.30 -17.45
C CYS A 358 -21.68 -12.47 -17.85
N ARG A 359 -21.68 -12.82 -19.15
CA ARG A 359 -22.43 -13.95 -19.73
C ARG A 359 -23.94 -13.92 -19.41
N GLY A 360 -24.54 -12.73 -19.52
CA GLY A 360 -25.96 -12.50 -19.29
C GLY A 360 -26.35 -12.43 -17.81
N LYS A 361 -25.39 -12.47 -16.89
CA LYS A 361 -25.62 -12.29 -15.46
C LYS A 361 -25.07 -10.96 -14.98
N ARG A 362 -25.90 -10.19 -14.26
CA ARG A 362 -25.53 -8.98 -13.57
C ARG A 362 -24.94 -9.29 -12.19
N TYR A 363 -23.88 -8.57 -11.81
CA TYR A 363 -23.20 -8.66 -10.53
C TYR A 363 -23.17 -7.25 -9.89
N ASP A 364 -23.96 -7.08 -8.83
CA ASP A 364 -23.98 -5.85 -8.01
C ASP A 364 -22.99 -5.92 -6.85
N TYR A 365 -22.25 -7.02 -6.73
CA TYR A 365 -21.21 -7.31 -5.75
C TYR A 365 -19.93 -7.74 -6.45
N PHE A 366 -18.80 -7.65 -5.75
CA PHE A 366 -17.50 -8.05 -6.29
C PHE A 366 -17.40 -9.58 -6.43
N PRO A 367 -17.34 -10.13 -7.67
CA PRO A 367 -17.21 -11.57 -7.89
C PRO A 367 -15.76 -12.00 -7.70
N MET A 368 -15.49 -12.88 -6.73
CA MET A 368 -14.15 -13.41 -6.48
C MET A 368 -13.61 -14.32 -7.59
N GLN A 369 -14.47 -14.77 -8.49
CA GLN A 369 -14.07 -15.64 -9.60
C GLN A 369 -13.33 -14.86 -10.68
N GLN A 370 -12.06 -15.17 -10.89
CA GLN A 370 -11.24 -14.53 -11.93
C GLN A 370 -11.87 -14.64 -13.33
N SER A 371 -12.43 -15.81 -13.67
CA SER A 371 -13.09 -16.00 -14.98
C SER A 371 -14.26 -15.03 -15.20
N VAL A 372 -14.89 -14.53 -14.13
CA VAL A 372 -15.90 -13.50 -14.23
C VAL A 372 -15.22 -12.13 -14.39
N LEU A 373 -14.27 -11.80 -13.56
CA LEU A 373 -13.60 -10.49 -13.58
C LEU A 373 -12.89 -10.19 -14.91
N PHE A 374 -12.24 -11.20 -15.52
CA PHE A 374 -11.57 -11.03 -16.84
C PHE A 374 -12.53 -10.85 -18.00
N HIS A 375 -13.80 -11.23 -17.84
CA HIS A 375 -14.80 -11.11 -18.91
C HIS A 375 -15.96 -10.19 -18.52
N ALA A 376 -15.81 -9.48 -17.41
CA ALA A 376 -16.82 -8.56 -16.92
C ALA A 376 -16.84 -7.29 -17.80
N THR A 377 -18.04 -6.90 -18.20
CA THR A 377 -18.30 -5.61 -18.82
C THR A 377 -18.88 -4.68 -17.76
N PRO A 378 -18.30 -3.51 -17.51
CA PRO A 378 -18.81 -2.57 -16.52
C PRO A 378 -20.14 -1.96 -16.98
N ILE A 379 -21.06 -1.79 -16.03
CA ILE A 379 -22.31 -1.05 -16.21
C ILE A 379 -22.11 0.31 -15.53
N TYR A 380 -22.16 1.36 -16.32
CA TYR A 380 -21.89 2.72 -15.87
C TYR A 380 -23.17 3.52 -15.62
N GLU A 381 -23.11 4.39 -14.61
CA GLU A 381 -23.92 5.60 -14.52
C GLU A 381 -23.06 6.79 -14.91
N GLU A 382 -23.65 7.71 -15.68
CA GLU A 382 -22.98 8.92 -16.16
C GLU A 382 -23.43 10.11 -15.31
N LEU A 383 -22.45 10.90 -14.88
CA LEU A 383 -22.63 12.09 -14.09
C LEU A 383 -22.06 13.30 -14.81
N PRO A 384 -22.68 14.49 -14.70
CA PRO A 384 -22.12 15.69 -15.27
C PRO A 384 -20.77 16.02 -14.57
N GLY A 385 -19.76 16.31 -15.38
CA GLY A 385 -18.45 16.75 -14.91
C GLY A 385 -18.41 18.25 -14.64
N TRP A 386 -17.20 18.73 -14.35
CA TRP A 386 -16.90 20.16 -14.10
C TRP A 386 -15.67 20.58 -14.90
N LYS A 387 -15.64 20.23 -16.16
CA LYS A 387 -14.53 20.49 -17.06
C LYS A 387 -14.14 21.97 -17.10
N GLY A 388 -12.83 22.20 -16.95
CA GLY A 388 -12.25 23.53 -16.99
C GLY A 388 -12.37 24.32 -15.68
N GLU A 389 -13.03 23.79 -14.66
CA GLU A 389 -13.08 24.42 -13.33
C GLU A 389 -11.89 23.96 -12.49
N ASP A 390 -11.02 24.88 -12.10
CA ASP A 390 -9.89 24.60 -11.21
C ASP A 390 -10.37 24.56 -9.77
N ILE A 391 -10.38 23.37 -9.17
CA ILE A 391 -10.79 23.14 -7.78
C ILE A 391 -9.61 23.16 -6.79
N THR A 392 -8.37 23.33 -7.25
CA THR A 392 -7.18 23.22 -6.40
C THR A 392 -7.07 24.32 -5.34
N ALA A 393 -7.78 25.43 -5.54
CA ALA A 393 -7.88 26.54 -4.58
C ALA A 393 -8.97 26.33 -3.52
N CYS A 394 -9.92 25.40 -3.70
CA CYS A 394 -11.02 25.16 -2.75
C CYS A 394 -10.47 24.63 -1.40
N ARG A 395 -10.99 25.16 -0.30
CA ARG A 395 -10.61 24.77 1.06
C ARG A 395 -11.80 24.30 1.91
N SER A 396 -13.04 24.54 1.42
CA SER A 396 -14.26 24.01 1.99
C SER A 396 -15.07 23.27 0.94
N PHE A 397 -15.97 22.40 1.38
CA PHE A 397 -16.80 21.59 0.48
C PHE A 397 -17.72 22.46 -0.37
N ASP A 398 -18.25 23.52 0.22
CA ASP A 398 -19.20 24.44 -0.44
C ASP A 398 -18.53 25.32 -1.52
N GLU A 399 -17.19 25.42 -1.54
CA GLU A 399 -16.43 26.10 -2.59
C GLU A 399 -16.25 25.25 -3.85
N LEU A 400 -16.52 23.94 -3.77
CA LEU A 400 -16.46 23.06 -4.93
C LEU A 400 -17.59 23.39 -5.92
N PRO A 401 -17.39 23.24 -7.22
CA PRO A 401 -18.45 23.28 -8.20
C PRO A 401 -19.59 22.32 -7.84
N ASP A 402 -20.84 22.72 -8.11
CA ASP A 402 -22.04 21.92 -7.81
C ASP A 402 -21.94 20.46 -8.29
N ASN A 403 -21.38 20.25 -9.49
CA ASN A 403 -21.22 18.91 -10.03
C ASN A 403 -20.15 18.09 -9.27
N ALA A 404 -19.08 18.73 -8.81
CA ALA A 404 -18.06 18.07 -7.98
C ALA A 404 -18.63 17.67 -6.60
N GLN A 405 -19.43 18.56 -5.97
CA GLN A 405 -20.15 18.24 -4.74
C GLN A 405 -21.08 17.04 -4.94
N LYS A 406 -21.93 17.09 -6.00
CA LYS A 406 -22.85 16.00 -6.34
C LYS A 406 -22.14 14.67 -6.62
N TYR A 407 -20.96 14.72 -7.25
CA TYR A 407 -20.12 13.53 -7.47
C TYR A 407 -19.68 12.91 -6.16
N VAL A 408 -19.13 13.69 -5.23
CA VAL A 408 -18.72 13.21 -3.90
C VAL A 408 -19.89 12.61 -3.14
N GLU A 409 -21.02 13.31 -3.08
CA GLU A 409 -22.25 12.83 -2.43
C GLU A 409 -22.83 11.57 -3.09
N TYR A 410 -22.71 11.47 -4.42
CA TYR A 410 -23.10 10.28 -5.16
C TYR A 410 -22.26 9.08 -4.76
N LEU A 411 -20.94 9.25 -4.64
CA LEU A 411 -20.06 8.18 -4.17
C LEU A 411 -20.37 7.77 -2.73
N GLU A 412 -20.61 8.72 -1.82
CA GLU A 412 -21.02 8.41 -0.44
C GLU A 412 -22.26 7.52 -0.39
N ARG A 413 -23.31 7.89 -1.15
CA ARG A 413 -24.56 7.09 -1.21
C ARG A 413 -24.34 5.73 -1.85
N THR A 414 -23.55 5.67 -2.91
CA THR A 414 -23.34 4.44 -3.70
C THR A 414 -22.44 3.45 -2.99
N VAL A 415 -21.42 3.92 -2.27
CA VAL A 415 -20.50 3.09 -1.49
C VAL A 415 -21.04 2.79 -0.10
N GLY A 416 -21.87 3.69 0.44
CA GLY A 416 -22.48 3.54 1.77
C GLY A 416 -21.55 3.94 2.92
N VAL A 417 -20.48 4.72 2.63
CA VAL A 417 -19.51 5.18 3.63
C VAL A 417 -19.27 6.68 3.44
N PRO A 418 -19.26 7.49 4.53
CA PRO A 418 -19.02 8.92 4.43
C PRO A 418 -17.62 9.24 3.91
N ILE A 419 -17.50 10.29 3.10
CA ILE A 419 -16.21 10.81 2.63
C ILE A 419 -15.83 12.00 3.52
N SER A 420 -14.95 11.75 4.48
CA SER A 420 -14.54 12.73 5.49
C SER A 420 -13.36 13.63 5.07
N ILE A 421 -12.64 13.24 4.02
CA ILE A 421 -11.50 13.99 3.48
C ILE A 421 -11.59 13.98 1.95
N VAL A 422 -11.43 15.16 1.33
CA VAL A 422 -11.42 15.32 -0.13
C VAL A 422 -10.14 16.06 -0.54
N ALA A 423 -9.26 15.38 -1.29
CA ALA A 423 -8.05 16.00 -1.83
C ALA A 423 -8.32 16.58 -3.23
N VAL A 424 -8.12 17.87 -3.36
CA VAL A 424 -8.40 18.69 -4.54
C VAL A 424 -7.15 19.13 -5.30
N GLY A 425 -6.00 18.52 -4.99
CA GLY A 425 -4.73 18.76 -5.65
C GLY A 425 -3.60 17.96 -5.02
N PRO A 426 -2.36 18.05 -5.52
CA PRO A 426 -1.24 17.25 -5.04
C PRO A 426 -0.70 17.69 -3.67
N ASP A 427 -0.79 18.97 -3.32
CA ASP A 427 -0.19 19.52 -2.12
C ASP A 427 -1.00 19.22 -0.86
N ARG A 428 -0.32 19.22 0.29
CA ARG A 428 -0.92 18.89 1.59
C ARG A 428 -2.11 19.80 1.95
N ASP A 429 -1.99 21.10 1.69
CA ASP A 429 -3.01 22.10 1.97
C ASP A 429 -4.19 22.09 0.98
N GLN A 430 -4.02 21.40 -0.16
CA GLN A 430 -5.09 21.17 -1.14
C GLN A 430 -5.96 19.98 -0.71
N THR A 431 -6.53 20.09 0.50
CA THR A 431 -7.33 19.04 1.11
C THR A 431 -8.46 19.66 1.95
N ILE A 432 -9.68 19.23 1.67
CA ILE A 432 -10.89 19.62 2.37
C ILE A 432 -11.22 18.60 3.44
N MET A 433 -11.39 19.03 4.67
CA MET A 433 -11.75 18.19 5.82
C MET A 433 -13.25 18.32 6.06
N ARG A 434 -13.99 17.18 5.99
CA ARG A 434 -15.43 17.08 6.17
C ARG A 434 -15.77 16.24 7.42
N GLY A 435 -15.49 16.78 8.61
CA GLY A 435 -15.77 16.08 9.88
C GLY A 435 -14.66 15.10 10.32
N TRP A 436 -13.48 15.22 9.78
CA TRP A 436 -12.27 14.62 10.34
C TRP A 436 -11.68 15.55 11.39
N GLU A 437 -11.84 15.23 12.67
CA GLU A 437 -11.24 15.93 13.82
C GLU A 437 -10.00 15.22 14.36
#